data_ca80f521eced749afb6cd99a041a8995
#
_entry.id   ca80f521eced749afb6cd99a041a8995
#
_cell.length_a   1.000
_cell.length_b   1.000
_cell.length_c   1.000
_cell.angle_alpha   90.00
_cell.angle_beta   90.00
_cell.angle_gamma   90.00
#
_symmetry.space_group_name_H-M   'P 1'
#
loop_
_entity.id
_entity.type
_entity.pdbx_description
1 polymer ?
#
loop_
_entity_poly.entity_id
_entity_poly.type
_entity_poly.pdbx_seq_one_letter_code
_entity_poly.pdbx_strand_id
1 'polypeptide(L)'
;MTLMIRRGDTRRVFLVPPLVVLKWPRLKNWREGIKSNLLERKFGSRRDARLCPLVWSHRTGWLLIMRWARTLSDAEWKAFEPTCVDFSTEPDAIPVEAGRRSSYGVFRGRIVAVDYGTPS
;
A
#
# COMPACT_ATOMS: atom_id res chain seq x y z
N MET A 1 14.74 -9.86 13.83
CA MET A 1 13.60 -9.29 13.08
C MET A 1 12.90 -8.27 13.96
N THR A 2 12.80 -7.06 13.49
CA THR A 2 12.16 -5.99 14.24
C THR A 2 10.71 -5.87 13.78
N LEU A 3 9.78 -5.98 14.73
CA LEU A 3 8.36 -5.77 14.47
C LEU A 3 8.03 -4.31 14.73
N MET A 4 7.29 -3.68 13.80
CA MET A 4 6.92 -2.28 13.91
C MET A 4 5.43 -2.12 13.64
N ILE A 5 4.78 -1.23 14.39
CA ILE A 5 3.39 -0.88 14.19
C ILE A 5 3.32 0.56 13.69
N ARG A 6 2.67 0.78 12.54
CA ARG A 6 2.42 2.12 12.01
C ARG A 6 0.93 2.43 12.16
N ARG A 7 0.64 3.68 12.46
CA ARG A 7 -0.74 4.17 12.47
C ARG A 7 -1.04 4.80 11.11
N GLY A 8 -1.95 4.15 10.36
CA GLY A 8 -2.56 4.78 9.21
C GLY A 8 -3.83 5.51 9.61
N ASP A 9 -4.41 6.27 8.69
CA ASP A 9 -5.63 7.05 8.96
C ASP A 9 -6.83 6.14 9.26
N THR A 10 -6.96 5.03 8.53
CA THR A 10 -8.09 4.11 8.63
C THR A 10 -7.69 2.71 9.06
N ARG A 11 -6.39 2.41 9.03
CA ARG A 11 -5.88 1.06 9.28
C ARG A 11 -4.68 1.09 10.21
N ARG A 12 -4.50 -0.03 10.91
CA ARG A 12 -3.25 -0.32 11.61
C ARG A 12 -2.39 -1.15 10.67
N VAL A 13 -1.12 -0.81 10.61
CA VAL A 13 -0.14 -1.47 9.75
C VAL A 13 0.94 -2.07 10.61
N PHE A 14 1.09 -3.38 10.54
CA PHE A 14 2.09 -4.13 11.30
C PHE A 14 3.18 -4.61 10.35
N LEU A 15 4.38 -4.09 10.54
CA LEU A 15 5.52 -4.38 9.67
C LEU A 15 6.32 -5.56 10.20
N VAL A 16 6.58 -6.53 9.36
CA VAL A 16 7.45 -7.69 9.64
C VAL A 16 8.56 -7.72 8.60
N PRO A 17 9.54 -6.78 8.69
CA PRO A 17 10.62 -6.72 7.71
C PRO A 17 11.50 -7.97 7.79
N PRO A 18 12.07 -8.45 6.69
CA PRO A 18 11.84 -8.01 5.31
C PRO A 18 10.76 -8.81 4.58
N LEU A 19 9.83 -9.42 5.30
CA LEU A 19 8.91 -10.41 4.77
C LEU A 19 7.58 -9.84 4.29
N VAL A 20 6.79 -9.31 5.22
CA VAL A 20 5.41 -8.92 4.95
C VAL A 20 4.98 -7.71 5.75
N VAL A 21 3.84 -7.17 5.35
CA VAL A 21 3.12 -6.12 6.05
C VAL A 21 1.69 -6.60 6.23
N LEU A 22 1.19 -6.52 7.47
CA LEU A 22 -0.20 -6.85 7.77
C LEU A 22 -0.99 -5.57 7.97
N LYS A 23 -2.16 -5.50 7.36
CA LYS A 23 -3.03 -4.33 7.45
C LYS A 23 -4.41 -4.76 7.91
N TRP A 24 -4.91 -4.13 8.98
CA TRP A 24 -6.27 -4.37 9.48
C TRP A 24 -6.94 -3.07 9.87
N PRO A 25 -8.29 -3.02 9.84
CA PRO A 25 -9.03 -1.81 10.15
C PRO A 25 -8.79 -1.34 11.58
N ARG A 26 -8.77 -0.03 11.80
CA ARG A 26 -8.81 0.53 13.14
C ARG A 26 -10.24 0.39 13.68
N LEU A 27 -10.35 0.06 14.96
CA LEU A 27 -11.67 -0.09 15.59
C LEU A 27 -12.51 1.19 15.51
N LYS A 28 -11.87 2.34 15.59
CA LYS A 28 -12.56 3.64 15.58
C LYS A 28 -13.27 3.92 14.25
N ASN A 29 -12.67 3.52 13.14
CA ASN A 29 -13.20 3.74 11.79
C ASN A 29 -13.02 2.48 10.93
N TRP A 30 -13.50 1.36 11.47
CA TRP A 30 -13.31 0.05 10.86
C TRP A 30 -13.92 -0.09 9.46
N ARG A 31 -15.02 0.62 9.19
CA ARG A 31 -15.68 0.55 7.88
C ARG A 31 -14.78 1.08 6.78
N GLU A 32 -14.14 2.22 7.01
CA GLU A 32 -13.18 2.81 6.07
C GLU A 32 -11.95 1.91 5.90
N GLY A 33 -11.48 1.31 6.99
CA GLY A 33 -10.36 0.38 6.94
C GLY A 33 -10.67 -0.88 6.13
N ILE A 34 -11.86 -1.45 6.31
CA ILE A 34 -12.33 -2.58 5.50
C ILE A 34 -12.40 -2.19 4.02
N LYS A 35 -12.97 -1.02 3.73
CA LYS A 35 -13.08 -0.53 2.36
C LYS A 35 -11.70 -0.38 1.72
N SER A 36 -10.73 0.17 2.45
CA SER A 36 -9.35 0.30 1.97
C SER A 36 -8.72 -1.06 1.68
N ASN A 37 -8.90 -2.04 2.58
CA ASN A 37 -8.38 -3.38 2.37
C ASN A 37 -9.04 -4.07 1.17
N LEU A 38 -10.34 -3.90 0.99
CA LEU A 38 -11.05 -4.48 -0.15
C LEU A 38 -10.62 -3.85 -1.48
N LEU A 39 -10.35 -2.56 -1.50
CA LEU A 39 -9.82 -1.88 -2.68
C LEU A 39 -8.41 -2.39 -3.01
N GLU A 40 -7.53 -2.52 -2.01
CA GLU A 40 -6.19 -3.08 -2.23
C GLU A 40 -6.27 -4.52 -2.71
N ARG A 41 -7.19 -5.32 -2.17
CA ARG A 41 -7.44 -6.67 -2.65
C ARG A 41 -7.86 -6.68 -4.11
N LYS A 42 -8.78 -5.80 -4.49
CA LYS A 42 -9.27 -5.71 -5.87
C LYS A 42 -8.14 -5.35 -6.85
N PHE A 43 -7.40 -4.29 -6.54
CA PHE A 43 -6.33 -3.84 -7.44
C PHE A 43 -5.10 -4.73 -7.36
N GLY A 44 -4.75 -5.22 -6.19
CA GLY A 44 -3.61 -6.12 -6.01
C GLY A 44 -3.78 -7.46 -6.71
N SER A 45 -5.02 -7.94 -6.85
CA SER A 45 -5.30 -9.19 -7.56
C SER A 45 -5.02 -9.11 -9.07
N ARG A 46 -4.93 -7.92 -9.64
CA ARG A 46 -4.60 -7.71 -11.05
C ARG A 46 -3.11 -7.93 -11.36
N ARG A 47 -2.28 -8.08 -10.34
CA ARG A 47 -0.83 -8.30 -10.47
C ARG A 47 -0.13 -7.23 -11.31
N ASP A 48 -0.55 -5.98 -11.16
CA ASP A 48 0.10 -4.85 -11.80
C ASP A 48 1.51 -4.67 -11.22
N ALA A 49 2.52 -4.59 -12.09
CA ALA A 49 3.92 -4.47 -11.67
C ALA A 49 4.22 -3.17 -10.91
N ARG A 50 3.34 -2.17 -11.03
CA ARG A 50 3.48 -0.89 -10.32
C ARG A 50 3.00 -0.96 -8.87
N LEU A 51 2.32 -2.05 -8.49
CA LEU A 51 1.77 -2.26 -7.16
C LEU A 51 2.57 -3.28 -6.39
N CYS A 52 2.71 -3.06 -5.08
CA CYS A 52 3.33 -4.04 -4.20
C CYS A 52 2.47 -5.30 -4.15
N PRO A 53 3.06 -6.50 -4.37
CA PRO A 53 2.26 -7.73 -4.44
C PRO A 53 1.57 -8.06 -3.11
N LEU A 54 0.35 -8.60 -3.21
CA LEU A 54 -0.33 -9.18 -2.06
C LEU A 54 0.14 -10.61 -1.84
N VAL A 55 0.27 -10.99 -0.57
CA VAL A 55 0.51 -12.38 -0.17
C VAL A 55 -0.84 -13.07 0.03
N TRP A 56 -1.75 -12.41 0.75
CA TRP A 56 -3.07 -12.94 1.05
C TRP A 56 -3.98 -11.82 1.55
N SER A 57 -5.27 -11.99 1.35
CA SER A 57 -6.26 -11.08 1.90
C SER A 57 -7.54 -11.83 2.24
N HIS A 58 -8.13 -11.47 3.38
CA HIS A 58 -9.44 -12.02 3.74
C HIS A 58 -10.52 -11.33 2.91
N ARG A 59 -11.46 -12.12 2.41
CA ARG A 59 -12.55 -11.62 1.55
C ARG A 59 -13.41 -10.54 2.19
N THR A 60 -13.44 -10.49 3.52
CA THR A 60 -14.22 -9.48 4.26
C THR A 60 -13.49 -8.16 4.45
N GLY A 61 -12.20 -8.11 4.16
CA GLY A 61 -11.38 -6.91 4.35
C GLY A 61 -10.85 -6.71 5.77
N TRP A 62 -11.03 -7.67 6.67
CA TRP A 62 -10.52 -7.58 8.04
C TRP A 62 -9.01 -7.77 8.14
N LEU A 63 -8.39 -8.44 7.17
CA LEU A 63 -6.95 -8.63 7.15
C LEU A 63 -6.44 -8.67 5.73
N LEU A 64 -5.36 -7.96 5.48
CA LEU A 64 -4.65 -7.98 4.22
C LEU A 64 -3.17 -8.14 4.51
N ILE A 65 -2.51 -9.05 3.81
CA ILE A 65 -1.08 -9.30 3.93
C ILE A 65 -0.42 -8.96 2.60
N MET A 66 0.51 -8.00 2.64
CA MET A 66 1.22 -7.49 1.49
C MET A 66 2.71 -7.80 1.65
N ARG A 67 3.43 -7.94 0.55
CA ARG A 67 4.89 -8.06 0.62
C ARG A 67 5.48 -6.81 1.22
N TRP A 68 6.59 -6.97 1.93
CA TRP A 68 7.28 -5.81 2.52
C TRP A 68 8.07 -5.09 1.43
N ALA A 69 7.93 -3.76 1.39
CA ALA A 69 8.72 -2.88 0.55
C ALA A 69 9.41 -1.88 1.46
N ARG A 70 10.72 -1.66 1.27
CA ARG A 70 11.44 -0.73 2.12
C ARG A 70 11.07 0.71 1.79
N THR A 71 11.18 1.57 2.78
CA THR A 71 10.95 3.01 2.60
C THR A 71 11.96 3.60 1.60
N LEU A 72 11.51 4.52 0.75
CA LEU A 72 12.40 5.23 -0.16
C LEU A 72 13.34 6.14 0.62
N SER A 73 14.60 6.22 0.18
CA SER A 73 15.53 7.24 0.66
C SER A 73 15.14 8.61 0.10
N ASP A 74 15.71 9.68 0.67
CA ASP A 74 15.47 11.02 0.17
C ASP A 74 15.91 11.17 -1.29
N ALA A 75 17.03 10.57 -1.65
CA ALA A 75 17.54 10.60 -3.03
C ALA A 75 16.61 9.87 -3.98
N GLU A 76 16.10 8.70 -3.57
CA GLU A 76 15.15 7.93 -4.38
C GLU A 76 13.85 8.70 -4.58
N TRP A 77 13.33 9.33 -3.54
CA TRP A 77 12.12 10.13 -3.65
C TRP A 77 12.30 11.34 -4.57
N LYS A 78 13.41 12.06 -4.44
CA LYS A 78 13.71 13.21 -5.31
C LYS A 78 13.78 12.81 -6.78
N ALA A 79 14.35 11.64 -7.07
CA ALA A 79 14.43 11.15 -8.45
C ALA A 79 13.08 10.67 -8.97
N PHE A 80 12.24 10.09 -8.09
CA PHE A 80 10.97 9.48 -8.48
C PHE A 80 9.83 10.50 -8.56
N GLU A 81 9.76 11.45 -7.66
CA GLU A 81 8.63 12.38 -7.54
C GLU A 81 8.24 13.05 -8.86
N PRO A 82 9.19 13.57 -9.68
CA PRO A 82 8.83 14.21 -10.96
C PRO A 82 8.21 13.25 -11.98
N THR A 83 8.47 11.94 -11.84
CA THR A 83 7.97 10.90 -12.75
C THR A 83 6.80 10.14 -12.17
N CYS A 84 6.29 10.59 -11.02
CA CYS A 84 5.19 9.92 -10.31
C CYS A 84 3.97 9.83 -11.20
N VAL A 85 3.51 8.60 -11.47
CA VAL A 85 2.36 8.37 -12.32
C VAL A 85 1.08 8.76 -11.59
N ASP A 86 0.24 9.54 -12.26
CA ASP A 86 -1.10 9.82 -11.75
C ASP A 86 -2.02 8.67 -12.14
N PHE A 87 -2.24 7.76 -11.22
CA PHE A 87 -3.08 6.58 -11.44
C PHE A 87 -4.56 6.95 -11.68
N SER A 88 -4.97 8.17 -11.33
CA SER A 88 -6.37 8.59 -11.51
C SER A 88 -6.73 8.83 -12.96
N THR A 89 -5.76 9.01 -13.85
CA THR A 89 -5.98 9.24 -15.29
C THR A 89 -6.10 7.96 -16.10
N GLU A 90 -5.85 6.81 -15.49
CA GLU A 90 -5.92 5.52 -16.16
C GLU A 90 -7.38 5.09 -16.33
N PRO A 91 -7.72 4.28 -17.39
CA PRO A 91 -9.08 3.77 -17.56
C PRO A 91 -9.62 3.04 -16.34
N ASP A 92 -8.73 2.35 -15.61
CA ASP A 92 -9.03 1.69 -14.34
C ASP A 92 -8.32 2.44 -13.22
N ALA A 93 -8.85 3.57 -12.81
CA ALA A 93 -8.25 4.42 -11.79
C ALA A 93 -7.93 3.62 -10.52
N ILE A 94 -6.66 3.64 -10.12
CA ILE A 94 -6.20 3.01 -8.89
C ILE A 94 -6.06 4.11 -7.82
N PRO A 95 -6.67 3.96 -6.64
CA PRO A 95 -6.66 5.02 -5.63
C PRO A 95 -5.31 5.10 -4.89
N VAL A 96 -4.32 5.67 -5.54
CA VAL A 96 -3.01 5.97 -4.96
C VAL A 96 -2.88 7.47 -4.86
N GLU A 97 -2.51 7.97 -3.67
CA GLU A 97 -2.18 9.39 -3.51
C GLU A 97 -0.83 9.66 -4.16
N ALA A 98 -0.85 10.13 -5.40
CA ALA A 98 0.34 10.55 -6.11
C ALA A 98 1.01 11.73 -5.38
N GLY A 99 2.35 11.77 -5.43
CA GLY A 99 3.11 12.85 -4.78
C GLY A 99 3.29 12.67 -3.29
N ARG A 100 2.83 11.56 -2.70
CA ARG A 100 3.02 11.26 -1.28
C ARG A 100 4.02 10.13 -1.11
N ARG A 101 5.17 10.44 -0.52
CA ARG A 101 6.27 9.47 -0.36
C ARG A 101 5.83 8.19 0.37
N SER A 102 4.98 8.30 1.39
CA SER A 102 4.53 7.16 2.17
C SER A 102 3.65 6.18 1.39
N SER A 103 3.16 6.57 0.21
CA SER A 103 2.37 5.69 -0.65
C SER A 103 3.23 4.71 -1.46
N TYR A 104 4.56 4.85 -1.41
CA TYR A 104 5.48 4.07 -2.22
C TYR A 104 6.56 3.39 -1.37
N GLY A 105 7.13 2.33 -1.93
CA GLY A 105 8.25 1.62 -1.33
C GLY A 105 9.09 0.96 -2.41
N VAL A 106 10.23 0.38 -2.03
CA VAL A 106 11.09 -0.34 -2.97
C VAL A 106 10.93 -1.84 -2.73
N PHE A 107 10.51 -2.55 -3.76
CA PHE A 107 10.35 -3.99 -3.76
C PHE A 107 11.12 -4.61 -4.92
N ARG A 108 12.08 -5.48 -4.61
CA ARG A 108 12.95 -6.14 -5.61
C ARG A 108 13.59 -5.14 -6.58
N GLY A 109 14.11 -4.04 -6.05
CA GLY A 109 14.79 -3.02 -6.83
C GLY A 109 13.89 -2.09 -7.63
N ARG A 110 12.56 -2.18 -7.45
CA ARG A 110 11.59 -1.32 -8.14
C ARG A 110 10.77 -0.52 -7.14
N ILE A 111 10.43 0.71 -7.51
CA ILE A 111 9.51 1.52 -6.73
C ILE A 111 8.09 1.08 -7.07
N VAL A 112 7.34 0.71 -6.04
CA VAL A 112 5.95 0.23 -6.18
C VAL A 112 5.05 1.01 -5.24
N ALA A 113 3.76 1.08 -5.56
CA ALA A 113 2.76 1.62 -4.65
C ALA A 113 2.47 0.60 -3.56
N VAL A 114 2.51 1.03 -2.30
CA VAL A 114 2.22 0.18 -1.13
C VAL A 114 0.91 0.57 -0.47
N ASP A 115 0.31 1.69 -0.84
CA ASP A 115 -0.95 2.18 -0.31
C ASP A 115 -1.82 2.58 -1.51
N TYR A 116 -2.61 1.64 -1.99
CA TYR A 116 -3.46 1.84 -3.17
C TYR A 116 -4.94 1.51 -2.88
N GLY A 117 -5.32 1.57 -1.63
CA GLY A 117 -6.69 1.40 -1.17
C GLY A 117 -7.26 2.63 -0.48
N THR A 118 -6.61 3.79 -0.63
CA THR A 118 -7.07 5.02 0.01
C THR A 118 -8.06 5.72 -0.92
N PRO A 119 -9.34 5.78 -0.56
CA PRO A 119 -10.29 6.54 -1.35
C PRO A 119 -9.97 8.04 -1.20
N SER A 120 -9.78 8.68 -2.32
CA SER A 120 -9.62 10.14 -2.33
C SER A 120 -10.97 10.81 -2.16
#